data_7d0511bb410308162c5221dc87bad83e
#
_entry.id   7d0511bb410308162c5221dc87bad83e
#
_cell.length_a   1.000
_cell.length_b   1.000
_cell.length_c   1.000
_cell.angle_alpha   90.00
_cell.angle_beta   90.00
_cell.angle_gamma   90.00
#
_symmetry.space_group_name_H-M   'P 1'
#
loop_
_entity.id
_entity.type
_entity.pdbx_description
1 polymer ?
#
loop_
_entity_poly.entity_id
_entity_poly.type
_entity_poly.pdbx_seq_one_letter_code
_entity_poly.pdbx_strand_id
1 'polypeptide(L)'
;MYFFDTYQYTRWFSDQFQWGFCPGDVTFVPDYPSIVKSRPLTDDNVNSIVMKLDKDRHFIFVDDKKAFTEKKNMVIFRGKVKGKPSRKLFMEMYFHHPMCDLGDVSKNTTDPAEWRTEKKTINEHLDYKFIMALEGIDVASNLKWVMSSNSIAVMPRPTCETWFMEGTL
;
A
#
# COMPACT_ATOMS: atom_id res chain seq x y z
N MET A 1 -18.47 -2.44 0.08
CA MET A 1 -17.29 -2.05 -0.68
C MET A 1 -16.99 -3.10 -1.75
N TYR A 2 -16.36 -4.23 -1.46
CA TYR A 2 -16.02 -5.25 -2.47
C TYR A 2 -17.17 -5.67 -3.38
N PHE A 3 -18.39 -5.83 -2.86
CA PHE A 3 -19.56 -6.16 -3.68
C PHE A 3 -19.79 -5.14 -4.79
N PHE A 4 -19.79 -3.84 -4.47
CA PHE A 4 -20.01 -2.79 -5.48
C PHE A 4 -18.86 -2.71 -6.48
N ASP A 5 -17.64 -2.89 -6.02
CA ASP A 5 -16.46 -2.88 -6.90
C ASP A 5 -16.47 -4.06 -7.87
N THR A 6 -16.94 -5.22 -7.42
CA THR A 6 -17.04 -6.44 -8.23
C THR A 6 -18.26 -6.42 -9.15
N TYR A 7 -19.42 -5.96 -8.65
CA TYR A 7 -20.69 -6.01 -9.36
C TYR A 7 -20.65 -5.31 -10.72
N GLN A 8 -19.93 -4.22 -10.87
CA GLN A 8 -19.82 -3.51 -12.16
C GLN A 8 -19.26 -4.39 -13.28
N TYR A 9 -18.48 -5.42 -12.96
CA TYR A 9 -17.91 -6.37 -13.92
C TYR A 9 -18.76 -7.64 -14.02
N THR A 10 -19.24 -8.16 -12.89
CA THR A 10 -19.88 -9.47 -12.82
C THR A 10 -21.35 -9.44 -13.25
N ARG A 11 -22.04 -8.31 -13.19
CA ARG A 11 -23.46 -8.14 -13.57
C ARG A 11 -23.79 -8.51 -15.03
N TRP A 12 -22.77 -8.66 -15.88
CA TRP A 12 -22.95 -9.02 -17.29
C TRP A 12 -22.91 -10.52 -17.56
N PHE A 13 -22.58 -11.31 -16.55
CA PHE A 13 -22.52 -12.76 -16.64
C PHE A 13 -23.80 -13.39 -16.09
N SER A 14 -24.15 -14.57 -16.62
CA SER A 14 -25.30 -15.34 -16.12
C SER A 14 -25.10 -15.77 -14.68
N ASP A 15 -26.18 -15.79 -13.90
CA ASP A 15 -26.19 -16.28 -12.49
C ASP A 15 -25.86 -17.78 -12.37
N GLN A 16 -25.75 -18.49 -13.49
CA GLN A 16 -25.31 -19.89 -13.52
C GLN A 16 -23.79 -20.03 -13.31
N PHE A 17 -23.01 -18.97 -13.56
CA PHE A 17 -21.58 -19.00 -13.34
C PHE A 17 -21.23 -18.77 -11.86
N GLN A 18 -20.32 -19.60 -11.37
CA GLN A 18 -19.80 -19.50 -10.02
C GLN A 18 -18.30 -19.21 -10.07
N TRP A 19 -17.82 -18.37 -9.17
CA TRP A 19 -16.41 -18.08 -9.00
C TRP A 19 -16.09 -17.97 -7.51
N GLY A 20 -14.82 -18.20 -7.17
CA GLY A 20 -14.33 -17.92 -5.84
C GLY A 20 -14.17 -16.42 -5.60
N PHE A 21 -14.24 -16.02 -4.34
CA PHE A 21 -13.98 -14.66 -3.92
C PHE A 21 -13.23 -14.63 -2.59
N CYS A 22 -12.02 -14.09 -2.58
CA CYS A 22 -11.20 -13.93 -1.39
C CYS A 22 -11.10 -12.43 -1.03
N PRO A 23 -11.94 -11.93 -0.12
CA PRO A 23 -11.90 -10.52 0.29
C PRO A 23 -10.71 -10.23 1.20
N GLY A 24 -10.26 -8.97 1.19
CA GLY A 24 -9.20 -8.49 2.09
C GLY A 24 -7.81 -8.58 1.49
N ASP A 25 -6.82 -8.56 2.37
CA ASP A 25 -5.41 -8.59 2.02
C ASP A 25 -4.98 -10.04 1.78
N VAL A 26 -4.89 -10.45 0.51
CA VAL A 26 -4.57 -11.83 0.10
C VAL A 26 -3.07 -11.91 -0.20
N THR A 27 -2.39 -12.82 0.49
CA THR A 27 -0.93 -13.05 0.39
C THR A 27 -0.60 -14.50 0.00
N PHE A 28 -1.59 -15.23 -0.49
CA PHE A 28 -1.49 -16.61 -0.94
C PHE A 28 -2.21 -16.78 -2.28
N VAL A 29 -1.94 -17.86 -2.98
CA VAL A 29 -2.68 -18.23 -4.20
C VAL A 29 -3.84 -19.14 -3.78
N PRO A 30 -5.10 -18.81 -4.16
CA PRO A 30 -6.25 -19.67 -3.86
C PRO A 30 -6.14 -21.04 -4.56
N ASP A 31 -6.76 -22.10 -3.97
CA ASP A 31 -6.77 -23.44 -4.54
C ASP A 31 -7.62 -23.56 -5.83
N TYR A 32 -8.50 -22.59 -6.07
CA TYR A 32 -9.36 -22.52 -7.26
C TYR A 32 -9.51 -21.08 -7.74
N PRO A 33 -9.88 -20.85 -9.02
CA PRO A 33 -9.99 -19.50 -9.58
C PRO A 33 -10.85 -18.57 -8.73
N SER A 34 -10.24 -17.55 -8.19
CA SER A 34 -10.89 -16.62 -7.25
C SER A 34 -10.55 -15.17 -7.57
N ILE A 35 -11.56 -14.32 -7.44
CA ILE A 35 -11.37 -12.87 -7.50
C ILE A 35 -10.69 -12.41 -6.22
N VAL A 36 -9.60 -11.67 -6.36
CA VAL A 36 -8.78 -11.14 -5.27
C VAL A 36 -8.49 -9.66 -5.46
N LYS A 37 -8.23 -8.93 -4.37
CA LYS A 37 -7.72 -7.55 -4.42
C LYS A 37 -6.22 -7.52 -4.66
N SER A 38 -5.51 -8.46 -4.04
CA SER A 38 -4.05 -8.60 -4.06
C SER A 38 -3.65 -10.05 -4.21
N ARG A 39 -2.43 -10.28 -4.68
CA ARG A 39 -1.83 -11.62 -4.78
C ARG A 39 -0.32 -11.54 -4.53
N PRO A 40 0.34 -12.63 -4.12
CA PRO A 40 1.78 -12.70 -4.02
C PRO A 40 2.42 -12.63 -5.42
N LEU A 41 3.64 -12.10 -5.48
CA LEU A 41 4.49 -12.17 -6.69
C LEU A 41 5.15 -13.55 -6.73
N THR A 42 4.57 -14.45 -7.51
CA THR A 42 5.03 -15.83 -7.73
C THR A 42 4.82 -16.24 -9.17
N ASP A 43 5.53 -17.26 -9.62
CA ASP A 43 5.45 -17.77 -11.00
C ASP A 43 4.10 -18.44 -11.30
N ASP A 44 3.43 -18.99 -10.29
CA ASP A 44 2.10 -19.59 -10.40
C ASP A 44 1.04 -18.76 -9.69
N ASN A 45 0.32 -17.96 -10.45
CA ASN A 45 -0.80 -17.13 -10.01
C ASN A 45 -2.11 -17.43 -10.76
N VAL A 46 -2.20 -18.58 -11.44
CA VAL A 46 -3.34 -18.91 -12.34
C VAL A 46 -4.71 -18.77 -11.65
N ASN A 47 -4.78 -19.08 -10.37
CA ASN A 47 -6.01 -18.97 -9.57
C ASN A 47 -6.29 -17.59 -8.98
N SER A 48 -5.38 -16.63 -9.12
CA SER A 48 -5.53 -15.30 -8.55
C SER A 48 -6.00 -14.29 -9.60
N ILE A 49 -7.31 -14.10 -9.71
CA ILE A 49 -7.93 -13.14 -10.65
C ILE A 49 -7.97 -11.77 -9.99
N VAL A 50 -6.95 -10.96 -10.26
CA VAL A 50 -6.82 -9.63 -9.66
C VAL A 50 -7.82 -8.66 -10.28
N MET A 51 -8.64 -8.02 -9.45
CA MET A 51 -9.56 -6.98 -9.86
C MET A 51 -9.29 -5.67 -9.11
N LYS A 52 -9.71 -4.56 -9.71
CA LYS A 52 -9.64 -3.22 -9.10
C LYS A 52 -10.66 -3.09 -7.98
N LEU A 53 -10.31 -3.57 -6.80
CA LEU A 53 -11.15 -3.60 -5.61
C LEU A 53 -10.65 -2.64 -4.53
N ASP A 54 -11.49 -2.33 -3.55
CA ASP A 54 -11.18 -1.40 -2.43
C ASP A 54 -10.78 -0.01 -2.95
N LYS A 55 -11.55 0.50 -3.92
CA LYS A 55 -11.19 1.67 -4.72
C LYS A 55 -11.07 2.94 -3.92
N ASP A 56 -11.95 3.15 -2.95
CA ASP A 56 -11.98 4.32 -2.09
C ASP A 56 -10.74 4.45 -1.18
N ARG A 57 -10.06 3.33 -0.91
CA ARG A 57 -8.83 3.31 -0.10
C ARG A 57 -7.55 3.25 -0.95
N HIS A 58 -7.58 2.50 -2.05
CA HIS A 58 -6.37 2.20 -2.83
C HIS A 58 -6.19 3.08 -4.08
N PHE A 59 -7.25 3.73 -4.56
CA PHE A 59 -7.21 4.49 -5.82
C PHE A 59 -7.56 5.96 -5.59
N ILE A 60 -6.98 6.53 -4.54
CA ILE A 60 -6.98 7.96 -4.29
C ILE A 60 -5.89 8.58 -5.17
N PHE A 61 -6.23 9.62 -5.90
CA PHE A 61 -5.30 10.46 -6.66
C PHE A 61 -5.25 11.84 -6.05
N VAL A 62 -4.08 12.45 -6.08
CA VAL A 62 -3.85 13.77 -5.48
C VAL A 62 -3.59 14.81 -6.55
N ASP A 63 -4.03 16.04 -6.30
CA ASP A 63 -3.71 17.22 -7.09
C ASP A 63 -2.62 18.00 -6.34
N ASP A 64 -1.37 17.55 -6.50
CA ASP A 64 -0.21 18.12 -5.82
C ASP A 64 0.26 19.38 -6.54
N LYS A 65 0.05 20.53 -5.92
CA LYS A 65 0.44 21.83 -6.47
C LYS A 65 1.87 22.23 -6.18
N LYS A 66 2.56 21.51 -5.27
CA LYS A 66 3.91 21.84 -4.85
C LYS A 66 4.93 21.22 -5.79
N ALA A 67 5.78 22.03 -6.40
CA ALA A 67 6.83 21.52 -7.28
C ALA A 67 7.84 20.66 -6.48
N PHE A 68 8.40 19.63 -7.10
CA PHE A 68 9.38 18.75 -6.46
C PHE A 68 10.56 19.52 -5.83
N THR A 69 11.03 20.56 -6.50
CA THR A 69 12.16 21.39 -6.05
C THR A 69 11.86 22.17 -4.76
N GLU A 70 10.59 22.46 -4.48
CA GLU A 70 10.15 23.22 -3.31
C GLU A 70 9.92 22.34 -2.07
N LYS A 71 9.92 21.02 -2.26
CA LYS A 71 9.70 20.05 -1.20
C LYS A 71 10.95 19.85 -0.34
N LYS A 72 10.73 19.44 0.92
CA LYS A 72 11.82 19.07 1.85
C LYS A 72 12.64 17.91 1.27
N ASN A 73 13.94 18.04 1.27
CA ASN A 73 14.86 16.98 0.78
C ASN A 73 15.03 15.88 1.82
N MET A 74 13.94 15.22 2.18
CA MET A 74 13.86 14.19 3.22
C MET A 74 12.91 13.07 2.79
N VAL A 75 13.09 11.91 3.40
CA VAL A 75 12.16 10.77 3.34
C VAL A 75 11.16 10.89 4.49
N ILE A 76 9.87 10.74 4.21
CA ILE A 76 8.83 10.65 5.24
C ILE A 76 8.23 9.24 5.30
N PHE A 77 7.99 8.76 6.53
CA PHE A 77 7.17 7.57 6.80
C PHE A 77 6.28 7.80 8.01
N ARG A 78 4.99 7.53 7.85
CA ARG A 78 3.99 7.44 8.93
C ARG A 78 3.16 6.18 8.70
N GLY A 79 3.40 5.17 9.51
CA GLY A 79 2.69 3.90 9.37
C GLY A 79 2.64 3.11 10.67
N LYS A 80 1.78 2.09 10.72
CA LYS A 80 1.79 1.14 11.85
C LYS A 80 2.99 0.22 11.72
N VAL A 81 3.84 0.18 12.73
CA VAL A 81 5.03 -0.68 12.82
C VAL A 81 4.72 -2.00 13.52
N LYS A 82 3.89 -1.97 14.55
CA LYS A 82 3.49 -3.15 15.33
C LYS A 82 3.07 -4.32 14.43
N GLY A 83 3.73 -5.47 14.62
CA GLY A 83 3.46 -6.70 13.87
C GLY A 83 3.86 -6.65 12.38
N LYS A 84 4.78 -5.75 12.01
CA LYS A 84 5.29 -5.58 10.65
C LYS A 84 6.83 -5.62 10.65
N PRO A 85 7.45 -6.80 10.50
CA PRO A 85 8.90 -6.95 10.63
C PRO A 85 9.72 -6.04 9.70
N SER A 86 9.31 -5.90 8.44
CA SER A 86 9.99 -5.04 7.47
C SER A 86 9.97 -3.55 7.87
N ARG A 87 8.85 -3.10 8.43
CA ARG A 87 8.72 -1.72 8.93
C ARG A 87 9.53 -1.50 10.19
N LYS A 88 9.57 -2.50 11.07
CA LYS A 88 10.39 -2.45 12.28
C LYS A 88 11.87 -2.36 11.93
N LEU A 89 12.35 -3.21 11.05
CA LEU A 89 13.72 -3.18 10.56
C LEU A 89 14.07 -1.82 9.94
N PHE A 90 13.18 -1.26 9.14
CA PHE A 90 13.37 0.06 8.55
C PHE A 90 13.49 1.17 9.62
N MET A 91 12.65 1.13 10.65
CA MET A 91 12.74 2.08 11.78
C MET A 91 14.06 1.91 12.54
N GLU A 92 14.47 0.68 12.86
CA GLU A 92 15.73 0.39 13.56
C GLU A 92 16.94 0.93 12.80
N MET A 93 16.94 0.82 11.47
CA MET A 93 18.06 1.26 10.64
C MET A 93 18.14 2.77 10.43
N TYR A 94 16.98 3.45 10.33
CA TYR A 94 16.93 4.81 9.79
C TYR A 94 16.25 5.85 10.68
N PHE A 95 15.76 5.49 11.87
CA PHE A 95 15.00 6.42 12.71
C PHE A 95 15.79 7.68 13.06
N HIS A 96 17.08 7.55 13.33
CA HIS A 96 17.97 8.67 13.66
C HIS A 96 18.70 9.28 12.45
N HIS A 97 18.38 8.82 11.23
CA HIS A 97 19.04 9.34 10.05
C HIS A 97 18.57 10.77 9.72
N PRO A 98 19.47 11.75 9.52
CA PRO A 98 19.11 13.16 9.40
C PRO A 98 18.23 13.51 8.19
N MET A 99 18.23 12.65 7.18
CA MET A 99 17.36 12.77 6.00
C MET A 99 16.01 12.07 6.15
N CYS A 100 15.67 11.54 7.31
CA CYS A 100 14.47 10.75 7.53
C CYS A 100 13.57 11.39 8.60
N ASP A 101 12.30 11.56 8.28
CA ASP A 101 11.22 11.93 9.20
C ASP A 101 10.30 10.71 9.35
N LEU A 102 10.63 9.84 10.32
CA LEU A 102 9.96 8.56 10.50
C LEU A 102 9.08 8.57 11.74
N GLY A 103 7.98 7.81 11.70
CA GLY A 103 7.12 7.70 12.87
C GLY A 103 6.17 6.52 12.84
N ASP A 104 6.07 5.87 14.00
CA ASP A 104 5.10 4.80 14.28
C ASP A 104 3.78 5.39 14.79
N VAL A 105 2.70 5.12 14.08
CA VAL A 105 1.33 5.51 14.45
C VAL A 105 0.52 4.34 15.03
N SER A 106 1.20 3.28 15.47
CA SER A 106 0.56 2.13 16.13
C SER A 106 -0.02 2.54 17.48
N LYS A 107 -1.18 1.98 17.81
CA LYS A 107 -1.73 2.04 19.16
C LYS A 107 -1.28 0.80 19.94
N ASN A 108 -1.00 0.96 21.24
CA ASN A 108 -0.66 -0.14 22.16
C ASN A 108 0.49 -1.02 21.61
N THR A 109 1.61 -0.40 21.27
CA THR A 109 2.82 -1.06 20.82
C THR A 109 3.86 -1.16 21.96
N THR A 110 4.72 -2.18 21.90
CA THR A 110 5.92 -2.35 22.73
C THR A 110 7.18 -1.83 22.05
N ASP A 111 7.05 -1.30 20.82
CA ASP A 111 8.15 -0.67 20.11
C ASP A 111 8.65 0.60 20.85
N PRO A 112 9.87 1.09 20.58
CA PRO A 112 10.45 2.22 21.26
C PRO A 112 9.51 3.44 21.35
N ALA A 113 9.41 4.03 22.53
CA ALA A 113 8.49 5.16 22.76
C ALA A 113 8.82 6.37 21.89
N GLU A 114 10.09 6.57 21.56
CA GLU A 114 10.59 7.66 20.71
C GLU A 114 10.09 7.56 19.26
N TRP A 115 9.74 6.36 18.78
CA TRP A 115 9.17 6.19 17.44
C TRP A 115 7.72 6.68 17.33
N ARG A 116 7.04 6.84 18.46
CA ARG A 116 5.62 7.18 18.48
C ARG A 116 5.40 8.61 18.01
N THR A 117 4.46 8.76 17.10
CA THR A 117 4.07 10.06 16.57
C THR A 117 2.61 10.06 16.17
N GLU A 118 2.09 11.25 15.91
CA GLU A 118 0.76 11.40 15.33
C GLU A 118 0.76 11.08 13.84
N LYS A 119 -0.43 10.73 13.34
CA LYS A 119 -0.65 10.58 11.91
C LYS A 119 -0.48 11.92 11.22
N LYS A 120 0.01 11.88 9.99
CA LYS A 120 -0.01 13.00 9.08
C LYS A 120 -1.02 12.78 7.97
N THR A 121 -1.62 13.85 7.50
CA THR A 121 -2.50 13.86 6.31
C THR A 121 -1.69 13.61 5.04
N ILE A 122 -2.37 13.30 3.95
CA ILE A 122 -1.72 13.22 2.63
C ILE A 122 -1.02 14.54 2.29
N ASN A 123 -1.68 15.68 2.49
CA ASN A 123 -1.09 16.99 2.21
C ASN A 123 0.21 17.25 2.97
N GLU A 124 0.31 16.84 4.22
CA GLU A 124 1.55 16.96 5.00
C GLU A 124 2.66 16.06 4.48
N HIS A 125 2.33 14.90 3.88
CA HIS A 125 3.31 14.05 3.20
C HIS A 125 3.82 14.70 1.91
N LEU A 126 2.98 15.44 1.19
CA LEU A 126 3.35 16.12 -0.04
C LEU A 126 4.38 17.24 0.15
N ASP A 127 4.69 17.62 1.38
CA ASP A 127 5.80 18.51 1.70
C ASP A 127 7.19 17.88 1.52
N TYR A 128 7.27 16.58 1.31
CA TYR A 128 8.52 15.83 1.24
C TYR A 128 8.79 15.34 -0.18
N LYS A 129 10.07 15.35 -0.59
CA LYS A 129 10.49 14.84 -1.89
C LYS A 129 10.31 13.34 -2.01
N PHE A 130 10.56 12.61 -0.92
CA PHE A 130 10.57 11.16 -0.91
C PHE A 130 9.54 10.66 0.10
N ILE A 131 8.65 9.78 -0.35
CA ILE A 131 7.62 9.20 0.50
C ILE A 131 7.80 7.69 0.50
N MET A 132 8.04 7.13 1.69
CA MET A 132 8.25 5.70 1.86
C MET A 132 6.93 4.93 1.71
N ALA A 133 6.94 3.94 0.83
CA ALA A 133 5.83 3.02 0.58
C ALA A 133 6.22 1.61 1.03
N LEU A 134 6.02 1.32 2.32
CA LEU A 134 6.30 0.01 2.91
C LEU A 134 5.03 -0.84 2.94
N GLU A 135 5.16 -2.08 2.46
CA GLU A 135 4.09 -3.08 2.55
C GLU A 135 3.57 -3.25 3.98
N GLY A 136 2.29 -3.55 4.07
CA GLY A 136 1.61 -3.84 5.33
C GLY A 136 1.45 -5.33 5.55
N ILE A 137 0.23 -5.84 5.30
CA ILE A 137 -0.07 -7.28 5.20
C ILE A 137 0.22 -7.71 3.75
N ASP A 138 -0.31 -6.94 2.80
CA ASP A 138 -0.05 -7.03 1.38
C ASP A 138 0.72 -5.76 0.90
N VAL A 139 0.24 -5.09 -0.12
CA VAL A 139 0.86 -3.92 -0.75
C VAL A 139 0.88 -2.65 0.14
N ALA A 140 1.72 -1.71 -0.22
CA ALA A 140 1.72 -0.37 0.34
C ALA A 140 0.54 0.45 -0.24
N SER A 141 -0.52 0.65 0.54
CA SER A 141 -1.73 1.35 0.08
C SER A 141 -1.49 2.80 -0.34
N ASN A 142 -0.45 3.45 0.17
CA ASN A 142 -0.10 4.83 -0.17
C ASN A 142 0.59 4.96 -1.54
N LEU A 143 1.14 3.90 -2.11
CA LEU A 143 1.93 3.95 -3.34
C LEU A 143 1.18 4.67 -4.48
N LYS A 144 -0.11 4.35 -4.67
CA LYS A 144 -0.92 4.88 -5.77
C LYS A 144 -1.04 6.41 -5.72
N TRP A 145 -1.36 6.98 -4.55
CA TRP A 145 -1.45 8.43 -4.45
C TRP A 145 -0.07 9.10 -4.49
N VAL A 146 0.98 8.44 -3.98
CA VAL A 146 2.35 8.95 -4.12
C VAL A 146 2.74 9.05 -5.59
N MET A 147 2.46 8.01 -6.38
CA MET A 147 2.73 7.99 -7.83
C MET A 147 1.93 9.03 -8.63
N SER A 148 0.83 9.54 -8.07
CA SER A 148 0.05 10.64 -8.67
C SER A 148 0.48 12.04 -8.19
N SER A 149 1.52 12.12 -7.37
CA SER A 149 2.05 13.37 -6.81
C SER A 149 3.34 13.82 -7.50
N ASN A 150 3.84 14.98 -7.10
CA ASN A 150 5.17 15.47 -7.48
C ASN A 150 6.28 14.96 -6.52
N SER A 151 6.00 13.94 -5.71
CA SER A 151 6.99 13.29 -4.84
C SER A 151 7.43 11.96 -5.43
N ILE A 152 8.59 11.46 -5.02
CA ILE A 152 9.11 10.16 -5.44
C ILE A 152 8.70 9.12 -4.41
N ALA A 153 8.08 8.03 -4.86
CA ALA A 153 7.86 6.85 -4.04
C ALA A 153 9.18 6.11 -3.84
N VAL A 154 9.51 5.80 -2.57
CA VAL A 154 10.65 4.95 -2.22
C VAL A 154 10.09 3.67 -1.61
N MET A 155 10.46 2.52 -2.15
CA MET A 155 9.95 1.24 -1.68
C MET A 155 10.99 0.13 -1.86
N PRO A 156 11.00 -0.89 -1.01
CA PRO A 156 11.72 -2.13 -1.31
C PRO A 156 11.03 -2.87 -2.47
N ARG A 157 11.71 -3.89 -3.00
CA ARG A 157 11.08 -4.78 -3.98
C ARG A 157 9.77 -5.32 -3.41
N PRO A 158 8.63 -5.17 -4.12
CA PRO A 158 7.35 -5.66 -3.63
C PRO A 158 7.32 -7.18 -3.53
N THR A 159 6.54 -7.70 -2.61
CA THR A 159 6.26 -9.13 -2.45
C THR A 159 4.85 -9.51 -2.91
N CYS A 160 3.97 -8.52 -2.99
CA CYS A 160 2.59 -8.66 -3.45
C CYS A 160 2.27 -7.59 -4.49
N GLU A 161 1.24 -7.84 -5.26
CA GLU A 161 0.69 -6.87 -6.22
C GLU A 161 -0.84 -6.81 -6.16
N THR A 162 -1.38 -5.66 -6.56
CA THR A 162 -2.81 -5.44 -6.81
C THR A 162 -3.04 -5.25 -8.31
N TRP A 163 -4.24 -4.82 -8.68
CA TRP A 163 -4.55 -4.39 -10.06
C TRP A 163 -3.58 -3.28 -10.57
N PHE A 164 -2.88 -2.59 -9.69
CA PHE A 164 -1.85 -1.60 -10.03
C PHE A 164 -0.55 -2.23 -10.54
N MET A 165 -0.40 -3.55 -10.41
CA MET A 165 0.75 -4.33 -10.90
C MET A 165 2.08 -3.85 -10.32
N GLU A 166 2.15 -3.74 -9.00
CA GLU A 166 3.33 -3.26 -8.26
C GLU A 166 4.60 -4.06 -8.57
N GLY A 167 4.44 -5.31 -8.99
CA GLY A 167 5.57 -6.17 -9.39
C GLY A 167 6.29 -5.74 -10.68
N THR A 168 5.70 -4.81 -11.45
CA THR A 168 6.26 -4.31 -12.71
C THR A 168 6.87 -2.90 -12.60
N LEU A 169 6.85 -2.31 -11.41
CA LEU A 169 7.38 -0.97 -11.13
C LEU A 169 8.90 -0.91 -10.95
#